data_a4859432bb2fadf9034bdae53a646fe7
#
_entry.id   a4859432bb2fadf9034bdae53a646fe7
#
_cell.length_a   1.000
_cell.length_b   1.000
_cell.length_c   1.000
_cell.angle_alpha   90.00
_cell.angle_beta   90.00
_cell.angle_gamma   90.00
#
_symmetry.space_group_name_H-M   'P 1'
#
loop_
_entity.id
_entity.type
_entity.pdbx_description
1 polymer ?
#
loop_
_entity_poly.entity_id
_entity_poly.type
_entity_poly.pdbx_seq_one_letter_code
_entity_poly.pdbx_strand_id
1 'polypeptide(L)'
;VPPTPTPFRYVTPAEPEEATGRTAQVYDQIAGDFGMRRMAVFMTLSPVPGLLAATWATLRESLLAARAPRTGKEVVALAVSMANRCPFCVAAHTTLPHAGGEHRLAETIAAGGTPGPGRNRTGPRERRSDARTPPS
;
A
#
# COMPACT_ATOMS: atom_id res chain seq x y z
N VAL A 1 13.28 -11.12 -31.07
CA VAL A 1 12.42 -11.25 -29.89
C VAL A 1 11.32 -10.20 -30.01
N PRO A 2 10.02 -10.58 -29.99
CA PRO A 2 8.95 -9.58 -30.03
C PRO A 2 9.07 -8.68 -28.79
N PRO A 3 8.76 -7.37 -28.91
CA PRO A 3 8.82 -6.48 -27.79
C PRO A 3 7.85 -6.96 -26.71
N THR A 4 8.30 -6.96 -25.45
CA THR A 4 7.44 -7.29 -24.31
C THR A 4 6.24 -6.36 -24.31
N PRO A 5 4.98 -6.88 -24.22
CA PRO A 5 3.81 -6.02 -24.21
C PRO A 5 3.92 -5.02 -23.05
N THR A 6 3.96 -3.74 -23.36
CA THR A 6 3.93 -2.72 -22.29
C THR A 6 2.51 -2.66 -21.73
N PRO A 7 2.34 -2.50 -20.40
CA PRO A 7 1.01 -2.33 -19.80
C PRO A 7 0.34 -1.02 -20.21
N PHE A 8 1.05 -0.17 -20.96
CA PHE A 8 0.61 1.15 -21.35
C PHE A 8 0.23 1.19 -22.83
N ARG A 9 -1.03 1.39 -23.10
CA ARG A 9 -1.55 1.40 -24.48
C ARG A 9 -1.51 2.80 -25.14
N TYR A 10 -1.70 3.84 -24.33
CA TYR A 10 -1.89 5.21 -24.84
C TYR A 10 -0.89 6.21 -24.27
N VAL A 11 -0.01 5.76 -23.42
CA VAL A 11 0.94 6.61 -22.70
C VAL A 11 2.32 5.99 -22.81
N THR A 12 3.33 6.80 -23.09
CA THR A 12 4.74 6.40 -22.98
C THR A 12 5.25 6.90 -21.62
N PRO A 13 5.35 6.05 -20.62
CA PRO A 13 5.83 6.45 -19.31
C PRO A 13 7.33 6.72 -19.32
N ALA A 14 7.80 7.55 -18.40
CA ALA A 14 9.21 7.61 -18.09
C ALA A 14 9.61 6.32 -17.33
N GLU A 15 10.62 5.63 -17.85
CA GLU A 15 11.17 4.46 -17.18
C GLU A 15 11.89 4.88 -15.89
N PRO A 16 11.71 4.16 -14.77
CA PRO A 16 12.28 4.55 -13.48
C PRO A 16 13.81 4.71 -13.51
N GLU A 17 14.50 3.92 -14.33
CA GLU A 17 15.94 3.92 -14.49
C GLU A 17 16.47 5.12 -15.29
N GLU A 18 15.61 5.69 -16.14
CA GLU A 18 15.94 6.82 -17.02
C GLU A 18 15.32 8.15 -16.55
N ALA A 19 14.45 8.07 -15.54
CA ALA A 19 13.74 9.24 -15.03
C ALA A 19 14.71 10.26 -14.43
N THR A 20 14.42 11.54 -14.65
CA THR A 20 15.21 12.66 -14.13
C THR A 20 14.33 13.68 -13.42
N GLY A 21 14.93 14.61 -12.70
CA GLY A 21 14.22 15.73 -12.07
C GLY A 21 13.11 15.28 -11.11
N ARG A 22 11.96 15.93 -11.19
CA ARG A 22 10.81 15.68 -10.31
C ARG A 22 10.28 14.24 -10.42
N THR A 23 10.26 13.67 -11.61
CA THR A 23 9.79 12.29 -11.82
C THR A 23 10.68 11.29 -11.08
N ALA A 24 12.01 11.43 -11.18
CA ALA A 24 12.94 10.58 -10.44
C ALA A 24 12.74 10.70 -8.92
N GLN A 25 12.61 11.92 -8.41
CA GLN A 25 12.36 12.17 -6.99
C GLN A 25 11.08 11.48 -6.48
N VAL A 26 10.00 11.52 -7.25
CA VAL A 26 8.75 10.84 -6.88
C VAL A 26 8.92 9.33 -6.92
N TYR A 27 9.59 8.78 -7.93
CA TYR A 27 9.86 7.34 -7.99
C TYR A 27 10.74 6.86 -6.83
N ASP A 28 11.70 7.65 -6.37
CA ASP A 28 12.52 7.33 -5.20
C ASP A 28 11.69 7.33 -3.91
N GLN A 29 10.75 8.26 -3.76
CA GLN A 29 9.82 8.26 -2.63
C GLN A 29 8.90 7.04 -2.65
N ILE A 30 8.33 6.69 -3.81
CA ILE A 30 7.50 5.50 -4.00
C ILE A 30 8.29 4.24 -3.64
N ALA A 31 9.55 4.14 -4.09
CA ALA A 31 10.41 3.02 -3.75
C ALA A 31 10.68 2.92 -2.25
N GLY A 32 10.89 4.05 -1.58
CA GLY A 32 11.08 4.10 -0.13
C GLY A 32 9.85 3.65 0.66
N ASP A 33 8.65 4.05 0.21
CA ASP A 33 7.41 3.78 0.93
C ASP A 33 6.80 2.40 0.59
N PHE A 34 7.00 1.87 -0.63
CA PHE A 34 6.41 0.60 -1.10
C PHE A 34 7.43 -0.50 -1.42
N GLY A 35 8.73 -0.20 -1.39
CA GLY A 35 9.78 -1.16 -1.72
C GLY A 35 9.91 -1.45 -3.22
N MET A 36 9.22 -0.71 -4.10
CA MET A 36 9.27 -0.90 -5.54
C MET A 36 9.18 0.43 -6.30
N ARG A 37 10.02 0.62 -7.32
CA ARG A 37 9.98 1.81 -8.19
C ARG A 37 8.96 1.71 -9.32
N ARG A 38 8.70 0.49 -9.82
CA ARG A 38 7.83 0.22 -10.98
C ARG A 38 6.39 -0.03 -10.52
N MET A 39 5.63 1.03 -10.37
CA MET A 39 4.20 0.96 -10.11
C MET A 39 3.43 1.58 -11.27
N ALA A 40 2.73 0.75 -12.04
CA ALA A 40 2.06 1.16 -13.28
C ALA A 40 1.14 2.36 -13.10
N VAL A 41 0.42 2.44 -11.98
CA VAL A 41 -0.49 3.56 -11.67
C VAL A 41 0.24 4.91 -11.64
N PHE A 42 1.46 4.96 -11.12
CA PHE A 42 2.25 6.19 -11.09
C PHE A 42 3.01 6.41 -12.41
N MET A 43 3.44 5.33 -13.05
CA MET A 43 4.12 5.42 -14.33
C MET A 43 3.22 6.03 -15.42
N THR A 44 1.90 5.76 -15.41
CA THR A 44 0.95 6.40 -16.33
C THR A 44 0.89 7.92 -16.20
N LEU A 45 1.25 8.47 -15.04
CA LEU A 45 1.24 9.91 -14.77
C LEU A 45 2.58 10.59 -15.07
N SER A 46 3.63 9.82 -15.31
CA SER A 46 5.00 10.33 -15.46
C SER A 46 5.23 11.29 -16.64
N PRO A 47 4.47 11.23 -17.76
CA PRO A 47 4.59 12.26 -18.81
C PRO A 47 4.24 13.67 -18.34
N VAL A 48 3.53 13.80 -17.21
CA VAL A 48 3.19 15.08 -16.60
C VAL A 48 3.73 15.09 -15.16
N PRO A 49 5.00 15.47 -14.93
CA PRO A 49 5.65 15.38 -13.63
C PRO A 49 4.93 16.10 -12.49
N GLY A 50 4.24 17.19 -12.81
CA GLY A 50 3.42 17.94 -11.84
C GLY A 50 2.21 17.12 -11.37
N LEU A 51 1.52 16.44 -12.29
CA LEU A 51 0.38 15.57 -11.98
C LEU A 51 0.83 14.35 -11.17
N LEU A 52 1.92 13.70 -11.57
CA LEU A 52 2.53 12.60 -10.84
C LEU A 52 2.82 13.01 -9.38
N ALA A 53 3.49 14.14 -9.19
CA ALA A 53 3.86 14.62 -7.86
C ALA A 53 2.64 14.98 -6.99
N ALA A 54 1.62 15.63 -7.56
CA ALA A 54 0.41 15.98 -6.83
C ALA A 54 -0.39 14.73 -6.43
N THR A 55 -0.54 13.77 -7.34
CA THR A 55 -1.23 12.50 -7.06
C THR A 55 -0.48 11.69 -6.00
N TRP A 56 0.84 11.61 -6.11
CA TRP A 56 1.68 10.94 -5.12
C TRP A 56 1.55 11.58 -3.74
N ALA A 57 1.65 12.90 -3.64
CA ALA A 57 1.51 13.63 -2.38
C ALA A 57 0.14 13.36 -1.74
N THR A 58 -0.95 13.41 -2.51
CA THR A 58 -2.30 13.13 -2.03
C THR A 58 -2.42 11.71 -1.48
N LEU A 59 -1.92 10.72 -2.23
CA LEU A 59 -1.97 9.33 -1.81
C LEU A 59 -1.10 9.10 -0.57
N ARG A 60 0.10 9.65 -0.54
CA ARG A 60 1.02 9.52 0.57
C ARG A 60 0.43 10.08 1.86
N GLU A 61 -0.12 11.28 1.81
CA GLU A 61 -0.74 11.90 2.98
C GLU A 61 -2.02 11.18 3.43
N SER A 62 -2.87 10.75 2.51
CA SER A 62 -4.12 10.08 2.85
C SER A 62 -3.92 8.63 3.31
N LEU A 63 -3.09 7.85 2.61
CA LEU A 63 -2.95 6.40 2.84
C LEU A 63 -1.80 6.07 3.80
N LEU A 64 -0.66 6.75 3.70
CA LEU A 64 0.55 6.38 4.43
C LEU A 64 0.77 7.22 5.68
N ALA A 65 0.75 8.55 5.58
CA ALA A 65 1.19 9.46 6.63
C ALA A 65 0.12 9.87 7.66
N ALA A 66 -1.17 9.81 7.32
CA ALA A 66 -2.24 10.28 8.21
C ALA A 66 -2.37 9.43 9.49
N ARG A 67 -2.94 10.04 10.56
CA ARG A 67 -3.02 9.48 11.93
C ARG A 67 -3.74 8.12 12.05
N ALA A 68 -4.69 7.82 11.17
CA ALA A 68 -5.40 6.55 11.21
C ALA A 68 -4.46 5.38 10.87
N PRO A 69 -4.62 4.21 11.49
CA PRO A 69 -3.81 3.04 11.16
C PRO A 69 -3.88 2.70 9.67
N ARG A 70 -2.73 2.41 9.06
CA ARG A 70 -2.63 2.08 7.64
C ARG A 70 -3.58 0.95 7.25
N THR A 71 -3.64 -0.10 8.06
CA THR A 71 -4.53 -1.24 7.85
C THR A 71 -6.00 -0.82 7.67
N GLY A 72 -6.51 0.08 8.51
CA GLY A 72 -7.87 0.57 8.39
C GLY A 72 -8.11 1.32 7.08
N LYS A 73 -7.12 2.07 6.59
CA LYS A 73 -7.21 2.80 5.32
C LYS A 73 -7.19 1.84 4.13
N GLU A 74 -6.35 0.80 4.17
CA GLU A 74 -6.30 -0.24 3.13
C GLU A 74 -7.64 -1.00 3.05
N VAL A 75 -8.26 -1.28 4.21
CA VAL A 75 -9.60 -1.87 4.27
C VAL A 75 -10.64 -1.01 3.56
N VAL A 76 -10.65 0.29 3.84
CA VAL A 76 -11.57 1.23 3.18
C VAL A 76 -11.30 1.29 1.68
N ALA A 77 -10.03 1.41 1.29
CA ALA A 77 -9.64 1.44 -0.11
C ALA A 77 -10.05 0.16 -0.85
N LEU A 78 -9.87 -1.01 -0.22
CA LEU A 78 -10.29 -2.29 -0.76
C LEU A 78 -11.82 -2.37 -0.91
N ALA A 79 -12.58 -1.96 0.10
CA ALA A 79 -14.05 -1.95 0.05
C ALA A 79 -14.56 -1.04 -1.09
N VAL A 80 -14.00 0.16 -1.25
CA VAL A 80 -14.31 1.07 -2.36
C VAL A 80 -13.93 0.45 -3.71
N SER A 81 -12.79 -0.23 -3.78
CA SER A 81 -12.32 -0.90 -5.01
C SER A 81 -13.27 -2.01 -5.45
N MET A 82 -13.80 -2.78 -4.49
CA MET A 82 -14.82 -3.82 -4.74
C MET A 82 -16.13 -3.19 -5.22
N ALA A 83 -16.63 -2.14 -4.56
CA ALA A 83 -17.83 -1.43 -4.96
C ALA A 83 -17.73 -0.85 -6.39
N ASN A 84 -16.55 -0.32 -6.74
CA ASN A 84 -16.26 0.20 -8.07
C ASN A 84 -15.94 -0.88 -9.11
N ARG A 85 -15.93 -2.16 -8.72
CA ARG A 85 -15.56 -3.29 -9.59
C ARG A 85 -14.22 -3.08 -10.30
N CYS A 86 -13.21 -2.57 -9.60
CA CYS A 86 -11.86 -2.34 -10.12
C CYS A 86 -10.93 -3.52 -9.76
N PRO A 87 -10.72 -4.52 -10.63
CA PRO A 87 -9.91 -5.69 -10.29
C PRO A 87 -8.46 -5.34 -9.94
N PHE A 88 -7.89 -4.38 -10.64
CA PHE A 88 -6.54 -3.89 -10.34
C PHE A 88 -6.45 -3.29 -8.93
N CYS A 89 -7.41 -2.44 -8.57
CA CYS A 89 -7.43 -1.80 -7.25
C CYS A 89 -7.64 -2.83 -6.14
N VAL A 90 -8.52 -3.81 -6.36
CA VAL A 90 -8.72 -4.93 -5.41
C VAL A 90 -7.41 -5.68 -5.20
N ALA A 91 -6.72 -6.08 -6.27
CA ALA A 91 -5.44 -6.79 -6.17
C ALA A 91 -4.39 -5.96 -5.43
N ALA A 92 -4.26 -4.65 -5.74
CA ALA A 92 -3.31 -3.76 -5.09
C ALA A 92 -3.58 -3.65 -3.58
N HIS A 93 -4.81 -3.33 -3.18
CA HIS A 93 -5.19 -3.15 -1.77
C HIS A 93 -5.34 -4.45 -0.98
N THR A 94 -5.33 -5.60 -1.63
CA THR A 94 -5.18 -6.90 -0.97
C THR A 94 -3.70 -7.22 -0.71
N THR A 95 -2.83 -6.92 -1.66
CA THR A 95 -1.39 -7.23 -1.57
C THR A 95 -0.69 -6.36 -0.51
N LEU A 96 -1.02 -5.07 -0.41
CA LEU A 96 -0.37 -4.15 0.52
C LEU A 96 -0.57 -4.53 2.00
N PRO A 97 -1.79 -4.89 2.48
CA PRO A 97 -1.99 -5.42 3.83
C PRO A 97 -1.24 -6.73 4.07
N HIS A 98 -1.17 -7.64 3.08
CA HIS A 98 -0.37 -8.85 3.18
C HIS A 98 1.11 -8.55 3.42
N ALA A 99 1.68 -7.62 2.68
CA ALA A 99 3.06 -7.17 2.89
C ALA A 99 3.28 -6.54 4.28
N GLY A 100 2.24 -5.94 4.86
CA GLY A 100 2.22 -5.41 6.23
C GLY A 100 1.96 -6.45 7.33
N GLY A 101 1.75 -7.73 6.99
CA GLY A 101 1.49 -8.81 7.95
C GLY A 101 0.03 -9.00 8.36
N GLU A 102 -0.90 -8.24 7.76
CA GLU A 102 -2.34 -8.29 8.06
C GLU A 102 -3.11 -9.28 7.15
N HIS A 103 -2.56 -10.47 6.94
CA HIS A 103 -3.05 -11.46 6.00
C HIS A 103 -4.54 -11.80 6.17
N ARG A 104 -4.96 -12.10 7.42
CA ARG A 104 -6.35 -12.50 7.71
C ARG A 104 -7.37 -11.41 7.40
N LEU A 105 -6.98 -10.16 7.62
CA LEU A 105 -7.84 -9.02 7.33
C LEU A 105 -8.03 -8.86 5.82
N ALA A 106 -6.93 -8.88 5.07
CA ALA A 106 -6.96 -8.78 3.62
C ALA A 106 -7.80 -9.90 2.98
N GLU A 107 -7.62 -11.15 3.44
CA GLU A 107 -8.39 -12.30 2.98
C GLU A 107 -9.89 -12.18 3.30
N THR A 108 -10.24 -11.77 4.54
CA THR A 108 -11.63 -11.60 4.95
C THR A 108 -12.35 -10.59 4.07
N ILE A 109 -11.72 -9.45 3.79
CA ILE A 109 -12.32 -8.39 2.98
C ILE A 109 -12.39 -8.81 1.51
N ALA A 110 -11.33 -9.43 0.98
CA ALA A 110 -11.32 -9.94 -0.39
C ALA A 110 -12.43 -11.00 -0.63
N ALA A 111 -12.78 -11.76 0.40
CA ALA A 111 -13.91 -12.69 0.37
C ALA A 111 -15.28 -12.03 0.58
N GLY A 112 -15.36 -10.69 0.68
CA GLY A 112 -16.62 -9.97 0.91
C GLY A 112 -17.08 -9.98 2.38
N GLY A 113 -16.24 -10.41 3.30
CA GLY A 113 -16.54 -10.42 4.73
C GLY A 113 -16.35 -9.03 5.37
N THR A 114 -17.04 -8.81 6.50
CA THR A 114 -16.83 -7.62 7.33
C THR A 114 -15.70 -7.91 8.34
N PRO A 115 -14.64 -7.08 8.40
CA PRO A 115 -13.62 -7.25 9.44
C PRO A 115 -14.26 -7.05 10.81
N GLY A 116 -14.07 -8.02 11.69
CA GLY A 116 -14.45 -7.85 13.10
C GLY A 116 -13.69 -6.68 13.75
N PRO A 117 -14.17 -6.15 14.90
CA PRO A 117 -13.50 -5.07 15.60
C PRO A 117 -12.06 -5.48 15.89
N GLY A 118 -11.11 -4.77 15.28
CA GLY A 118 -9.69 -5.03 15.45
C GLY A 118 -9.33 -4.97 16.93
N ARG A 119 -8.78 -6.05 17.49
CA ARG A 119 -8.15 -5.99 18.81
C ARG A 119 -6.93 -5.08 18.67
N ASN A 120 -7.09 -3.87 19.17
CA ASN A 120 -6.00 -2.91 19.24
C ASN A 120 -4.91 -3.50 20.16
N ARG A 121 -3.90 -4.16 19.60
CA ARG A 121 -2.75 -4.67 20.35
C ARG A 121 -1.74 -3.56 20.59
N THR A 122 -2.18 -2.45 21.14
CA THR A 122 -1.31 -1.43 21.73
C THR A 122 -1.55 -1.35 23.23
N GLY A 123 -1.46 -2.48 23.91
CA GLY A 123 -1.28 -2.53 25.35
C GLY A 123 0.16 -2.88 25.68
N PRO A 124 0.76 -2.30 26.73
CA PRO A 124 2.09 -2.71 27.18
C PRO A 124 2.07 -4.21 27.50
N ARG A 125 3.08 -4.94 27.06
CA ARG A 125 3.32 -6.31 27.53
C ARG A 125 3.44 -6.26 29.05
N GLU A 126 2.40 -6.68 29.74
CA GLU A 126 2.53 -7.03 31.16
C GLU A 126 3.62 -8.09 31.29
N ARG A 127 4.72 -7.69 31.92
CA ARG A 127 5.74 -8.62 32.36
C ARG A 127 5.07 -9.53 33.38
N ARG A 128 4.78 -10.78 33.04
CA ARG A 128 4.49 -11.80 34.03
C ARG A 128 5.71 -11.89 34.94
N SER A 129 5.58 -11.35 36.14
CA SER A 129 6.50 -11.61 37.23
C SER A 129 6.24 -13.04 37.73
N ASP A 130 7.04 -13.99 37.22
CA ASP A 130 7.15 -15.29 37.84
C ASP A 130 7.89 -15.12 39.19
N ALA A 131 7.15 -14.77 40.20
CA ALA A 131 7.60 -14.89 41.59
C ALA A 131 7.54 -16.38 41.94
N ARG A 132 8.63 -17.14 41.72
CA ARG A 132 8.86 -18.39 42.35
C ARG A 132 9.23 -18.13 43.79
N THR A 133 8.36 -18.49 44.69
CA THR A 133 8.67 -18.64 46.12
C THR A 133 9.49 -19.91 46.31
N PRO A 134 10.65 -19.90 46.96
CA PRO A 134 11.37 -21.14 47.31
C PRO A 134 10.69 -21.85 48.47
N PRO A 135 10.74 -23.20 48.54
CA PRO A 135 10.21 -23.95 49.65
C PRO A 135 11.15 -23.88 50.87
N SER A 136 10.54 -23.85 52.04
CA SER A 136 11.17 -23.93 53.36
C SER A 136 11.83 -25.28 53.64
#